data_fba904ed66c790a99f2736a072cd806b
#
_entry.id   fba904ed66c790a99f2736a072cd806b
#
_cell.length_a   1.000
_cell.length_b   1.000
_cell.length_c   1.000
_cell.angle_alpha   90.00
_cell.angle_beta   90.00
_cell.angle_gamma   90.00
#
_symmetry.space_group_name_H-M   'P 1'
#
loop_
_entity.id
_entity.type
_entity.pdbx_description
1 polymer ?
#
loop_
_entity_poly.entity_id
_entity_poly.type
_entity_poly.pdbx_seq_one_letter_code
_entity_poly.pdbx_strand_id
1 'polypeptide(L)'
;MGPRILYGLCRMIPTSNDCYRISNYDRYRNGIKKVFNAMTFADKKMTRFPKGVKQMFKEDIRFQEVSDAIRRYHSGIAHKFYVGIGHYLQYLESQILIKVLLGLKELGIHALPIHDAVVVDRACVDMSRQLMEQVFMDMTNVESWVQIE
;
A
#
# COMPACT_ATOMS: atom_id res chain seq x y z
N MET A 1 -2.66 1.10 0.56
CA MET A 1 -2.60 0.06 1.64
C MET A 1 -1.41 -0.90 1.50
N GLY A 2 -1.16 -1.49 0.35
CA GLY A 2 -0.18 -2.56 0.12
C GLY A 2 1.18 -2.48 0.82
N PRO A 3 1.95 -1.38 0.72
CA PRO A 3 3.25 -1.30 1.40
C PRO A 3 3.16 -1.45 2.92
N ARG A 4 2.14 -0.85 3.55
CA ARG A 4 1.96 -0.94 5.01
C ARG A 4 1.64 -2.35 5.47
N ILE A 5 0.79 -3.06 4.73
CA ILE A 5 0.50 -4.48 4.99
C ILE A 5 1.79 -5.31 4.86
N LEU A 6 2.60 -5.03 3.84
CA LEU A 6 3.87 -5.72 3.66
C LEU A 6 4.85 -5.48 4.82
N TYR A 7 4.92 -4.26 5.34
CA TYR A 7 5.67 -3.96 6.55
C TYR A 7 5.15 -4.75 7.75
N GLY A 8 3.83 -4.79 7.95
CA GLY A 8 3.19 -5.58 9.02
C GLY A 8 3.52 -7.06 8.94
N LEU A 9 3.46 -7.66 7.74
CA LEU A 9 3.86 -9.05 7.51
C LEU A 9 5.32 -9.32 7.88
N CYS A 10 6.19 -8.35 7.71
CA CYS A 10 7.60 -8.45 8.08
C CYS A 10 7.85 -8.06 9.55
N ARG A 11 6.82 -7.72 10.32
CA ARG A 11 6.91 -7.19 11.70
C ARG A 11 7.82 -5.98 11.81
N MET A 12 7.73 -5.08 10.85
CA MET A 12 8.55 -3.88 10.74
C MET A 12 7.68 -2.63 10.71
N ILE A 13 8.24 -1.50 11.14
CA ILE A 13 7.60 -0.20 11.07
C ILE A 13 7.93 0.43 9.70
N PRO A 14 6.93 1.00 8.98
CA PRO A 14 7.19 1.73 7.74
C PRO A 14 8.19 2.88 7.93
N THR A 15 9.06 3.07 6.96
CA THR A 15 10.10 4.12 7.00
C THR A 15 9.52 5.54 7.00
N SER A 16 8.31 5.70 6.47
CA SER A 16 7.57 6.97 6.46
C SER A 16 6.07 6.75 6.28
N ASN A 17 5.29 7.81 6.51
CA ASN A 17 3.84 7.79 6.27
C ASN A 17 3.49 7.57 4.80
N ASP A 18 4.29 8.10 3.88
CA ASP A 18 4.17 7.86 2.44
C ASP A 18 5.31 6.98 1.95
N CYS A 19 5.06 5.68 1.88
CA CYS A 19 6.04 4.68 1.44
C CYS A 19 6.52 4.85 -0.02
N TYR A 20 5.91 5.73 -0.79
CA TYR A 20 6.30 5.99 -2.19
C TYR A 20 7.15 7.25 -2.36
N ARG A 21 7.33 8.06 -1.30
CA ARG A 21 8.27 9.18 -1.28
C ARG A 21 9.62 8.68 -0.82
N ILE A 22 10.52 8.48 -1.77
CA ILE A 22 11.89 8.07 -1.50
C ILE A 22 12.86 9.19 -1.87
N SER A 23 13.93 9.35 -1.08
CA SER A 23 14.94 10.39 -1.29
C SER A 23 15.47 10.40 -2.72
N ASN A 24 15.66 11.57 -3.30
CA ASN A 24 16.09 11.84 -4.67
C ASN A 24 15.05 11.54 -5.76
N TYR A 25 13.89 10.93 -5.41
CA TYR A 25 12.82 10.60 -6.36
C TYR A 25 11.45 11.17 -5.98
N ASP A 26 11.40 12.17 -5.08
CA ASP A 26 10.13 12.73 -4.56
C ASP A 26 9.17 13.22 -5.65
N ARG A 27 9.71 13.86 -6.69
CA ARG A 27 8.93 14.32 -7.86
C ARG A 27 8.35 13.20 -8.70
N TYR A 28 8.85 11.97 -8.54
CA TYR A 28 8.42 10.80 -9.30
C TYR A 28 7.54 9.85 -8.50
N ARG A 29 6.91 10.31 -7.43
CA ARG A 29 6.10 9.50 -6.51
C ARG A 29 5.16 8.51 -7.22
N ASN A 30 4.44 8.96 -8.26
CA ASN A 30 3.52 8.08 -9.00
C ASN A 30 4.26 7.01 -9.82
N GLY A 31 5.41 7.34 -10.37
CA GLY A 31 6.30 6.38 -11.04
C GLY A 31 6.85 5.36 -10.06
N ILE A 32 7.34 5.82 -8.91
CA ILE A 32 7.80 4.96 -7.80
C ILE A 32 6.69 4.00 -7.35
N LYS A 33 5.46 4.49 -7.15
CA LYS A 33 4.31 3.64 -6.79
C LYS A 33 4.09 2.52 -7.81
N LYS A 34 4.15 2.83 -9.11
CA LYS A 34 3.96 1.82 -10.17
C LYS A 34 5.11 0.81 -10.22
N VAL A 35 6.36 1.26 -10.04
CA VAL A 35 7.52 0.36 -9.99
C VAL A 35 7.46 -0.53 -8.74
N PHE A 36 7.20 0.05 -7.56
CA PHE A 36 7.04 -0.70 -6.31
C PHE A 36 6.00 -1.81 -6.46
N ASN A 37 4.80 -1.46 -6.95
CA ASN A 37 3.73 -2.44 -7.15
C ASN A 37 4.16 -3.54 -8.14
N ALA A 38 4.78 -3.19 -9.27
CA ALA A 38 5.28 -4.17 -10.21
C ALA A 38 6.31 -5.12 -9.58
N MET A 39 7.21 -4.59 -8.74
CA MET A 39 8.19 -5.41 -8.01
C MET A 39 7.54 -6.36 -7.00
N THR A 40 6.41 -6.00 -6.40
CA THR A 40 5.67 -6.88 -5.46
C THR A 40 4.90 -7.98 -6.17
N PHE A 41 4.39 -7.72 -7.38
CA PHE A 41 3.65 -8.71 -8.17
C PHE A 41 4.57 -9.63 -8.99
N ALA A 42 5.79 -9.19 -9.31
CA ALA A 42 6.72 -9.99 -10.07
C ALA A 42 7.22 -11.21 -9.27
N ASP A 43 7.30 -12.36 -9.93
CA ASP A 43 7.88 -13.62 -9.43
C ASP A 43 9.36 -13.78 -9.83
N LYS A 44 9.86 -12.86 -10.65
CA LYS A 44 11.25 -12.82 -11.14
C LYS A 44 11.79 -11.40 -11.13
N LYS A 45 13.10 -11.26 -10.96
CA LYS A 45 13.78 -9.97 -11.02
C LYS A 45 13.52 -9.28 -12.36
N MET A 46 13.00 -8.06 -12.28
CA MET A 46 12.74 -7.21 -13.45
C MET A 46 14.02 -6.53 -13.92
N THR A 47 14.12 -6.31 -15.23
CA THR A 47 15.27 -5.63 -15.88
C THR A 47 14.89 -4.33 -16.57
N ARG A 48 13.58 -4.04 -16.70
CA ARG A 48 13.06 -2.87 -17.39
C ARG A 48 11.79 -2.35 -16.70
N PHE A 49 11.46 -1.09 -16.97
CA PHE A 49 10.20 -0.51 -16.48
C PHE A 49 8.98 -1.28 -16.97
N PRO A 50 7.92 -1.36 -16.15
CA PRO A 50 6.62 -1.81 -16.62
C PRO A 50 6.14 -0.95 -17.80
N LYS A 51 5.27 -1.50 -18.62
CA LYS A 51 4.70 -0.78 -19.78
C LYS A 51 4.08 0.57 -19.36
N GLY A 52 4.45 1.63 -20.05
CA GLY A 52 3.94 2.98 -19.80
C GLY A 52 4.50 3.67 -18.55
N VAL A 53 5.48 3.10 -17.86
CA VAL A 53 6.05 3.70 -16.65
C VAL A 53 7.33 4.49 -16.92
N LYS A 54 8.13 4.10 -17.92
CA LYS A 54 9.39 4.81 -18.26
C LYS A 54 9.17 6.31 -18.49
N GLN A 55 8.11 6.68 -19.17
CA GLN A 55 7.76 8.08 -19.47
C GLN A 55 7.44 8.94 -18.23
N MET A 56 7.25 8.32 -17.07
CA MET A 56 7.04 9.02 -15.79
C MET A 56 8.35 9.47 -15.14
N PHE A 57 9.49 9.09 -15.71
CA PHE A 57 10.83 9.45 -15.28
C PHE A 57 11.56 10.19 -16.40
N LYS A 58 12.60 10.95 -16.06
CA LYS A 58 13.51 11.52 -17.07
C LYS A 58 14.15 10.42 -17.91
N GLU A 59 14.57 10.77 -19.13
CA GLU A 59 15.13 9.82 -20.09
C GLU A 59 16.40 9.12 -19.58
N ASP A 60 17.25 9.83 -18.86
CA ASP A 60 18.51 9.35 -18.29
C ASP A 60 18.33 8.38 -17.11
N ILE A 61 17.17 8.38 -16.45
CA ILE A 61 16.91 7.49 -15.30
C ILE A 61 16.67 6.06 -15.78
N ARG A 62 17.49 5.13 -15.29
CA ARG A 62 17.42 3.70 -15.61
C ARG A 62 16.56 2.94 -14.60
N PHE A 63 15.90 1.87 -15.06
CA PHE A 63 15.10 1.01 -14.19
C PHE A 63 15.89 0.48 -12.99
N GLN A 64 17.12 0.04 -13.21
CA GLN A 64 17.95 -0.54 -12.16
C GLN A 64 18.21 0.47 -11.03
N GLU A 65 18.45 1.75 -11.37
CA GLU A 65 18.66 2.83 -10.38
C GLU A 65 17.43 3.02 -9.50
N VAL A 66 16.23 3.05 -10.12
CA VAL A 66 14.95 3.19 -9.41
C VAL A 66 14.68 1.97 -8.54
N SER A 67 14.84 0.78 -9.09
CA SER A 67 14.64 -0.49 -8.37
C SER A 67 15.58 -0.59 -7.16
N ASP A 68 16.85 -0.25 -7.31
CA ASP A 68 17.84 -0.28 -6.23
C ASP A 68 17.55 0.80 -5.18
N ALA A 69 17.09 1.99 -5.60
CA ALA A 69 16.66 3.04 -4.67
C ALA A 69 15.47 2.59 -3.83
N ILE A 70 14.45 1.96 -4.44
CA ILE A 70 13.30 1.39 -3.74
C ILE A 70 13.77 0.31 -2.74
N ARG A 71 14.62 -0.60 -3.15
CA ARG A 71 15.12 -1.69 -2.29
C ARG A 71 15.97 -1.18 -1.13
N ARG A 72 16.80 -0.16 -1.34
CA ARG A 72 17.58 0.47 -0.26
C ARG A 72 16.70 1.19 0.74
N TYR A 73 15.74 1.98 0.24
CA TYR A 73 14.82 2.73 1.10
C TYR A 73 13.92 1.80 1.93
N HIS A 74 13.49 0.69 1.35
CA HIS A 74 12.66 -0.33 1.98
C HIS A 74 13.48 -1.58 2.35
N SER A 75 14.69 -1.41 2.89
CA SER A 75 15.62 -2.51 3.15
C SER A 75 15.02 -3.64 4.00
N GLY A 76 14.18 -3.32 4.97
CA GLY A 76 13.53 -4.30 5.83
C GLY A 76 12.55 -5.24 5.11
N ILE A 77 11.95 -4.79 4.01
CA ILE A 77 11.01 -5.58 3.22
C ILE A 77 11.55 -5.96 1.83
N ALA A 78 12.78 -5.59 1.53
CA ALA A 78 13.37 -5.79 0.19
C ALA A 78 13.41 -7.27 -0.26
N HIS A 79 13.47 -8.20 0.69
CA HIS A 79 13.44 -9.65 0.43
C HIS A 79 12.07 -10.14 -0.06
N LYS A 80 11.02 -9.32 0.04
CA LYS A 80 9.67 -9.63 -0.46
C LYS A 80 9.43 -9.17 -1.90
N PHE A 81 10.33 -8.40 -2.48
CA PHE A 81 10.24 -8.06 -3.90
C PHE A 81 10.62 -9.25 -4.78
N TYR A 82 9.97 -9.38 -5.93
CA TYR A 82 10.22 -10.42 -6.93
C TYR A 82 9.90 -11.87 -6.47
N VAL A 83 9.00 -12.02 -5.49
CA VAL A 83 8.53 -13.32 -5.01
C VAL A 83 7.02 -13.50 -5.17
N GLY A 84 6.38 -12.64 -5.96
CA GLY A 84 4.94 -12.74 -6.25
C GLY A 84 4.01 -12.45 -5.07
N ILE A 85 4.47 -11.70 -4.06
CA ILE A 85 3.69 -11.42 -2.84
C ILE A 85 2.44 -10.56 -3.10
N GLY A 86 2.36 -9.87 -4.25
CA GLY A 86 1.31 -8.89 -4.55
C GLY A 86 -0.11 -9.45 -4.45
N HIS A 87 -0.34 -10.68 -4.92
CA HIS A 87 -1.66 -11.32 -4.83
C HIS A 87 -2.08 -11.61 -3.39
N TYR A 88 -1.13 -12.01 -2.55
CA TYR A 88 -1.40 -12.20 -1.14
C TYR A 88 -1.70 -10.89 -0.42
N LEU A 89 -1.02 -9.79 -0.79
CA LEU A 89 -1.35 -8.45 -0.28
C LEU A 89 -2.77 -8.03 -0.64
N GLN A 90 -3.20 -8.27 -1.88
CA GLN A 90 -4.58 -7.99 -2.30
C GLN A 90 -5.60 -8.82 -1.53
N TYR A 91 -5.30 -10.09 -1.26
CA TYR A 91 -6.14 -10.93 -0.41
C TYR A 91 -6.27 -10.33 1.00
N LEU A 92 -5.17 -9.91 1.62
CA LEU A 92 -5.21 -9.29 2.95
C LEU A 92 -5.99 -7.97 2.95
N GLU A 93 -5.83 -7.14 1.91
CA GLU A 93 -6.62 -5.91 1.75
C GLU A 93 -8.12 -6.22 1.71
N SER A 94 -8.52 -7.26 1.00
CA SER A 94 -9.92 -7.68 0.96
C SER A 94 -10.43 -8.17 2.31
N GLN A 95 -9.61 -8.91 3.08
CA GLN A 95 -9.97 -9.37 4.42
C GLN A 95 -10.12 -8.22 5.42
N ILE A 96 -9.28 -7.19 5.32
CA ILE A 96 -9.41 -5.97 6.12
C ILE A 96 -10.74 -5.30 5.81
N LEU A 97 -11.06 -5.08 4.53
CA LEU A 97 -12.30 -4.45 4.11
C LEU A 97 -13.54 -5.23 4.59
N ILE A 98 -13.53 -6.56 4.46
CA ILE A 98 -14.64 -7.40 4.95
C ILE A 98 -14.84 -7.23 6.46
N LYS A 99 -13.77 -7.24 7.25
CA LYS A 99 -13.88 -7.04 8.71
C LYS A 99 -14.39 -5.64 9.05
N VAL A 100 -13.97 -4.61 8.32
CA VAL A 100 -14.49 -3.25 8.48
C VAL A 100 -16.01 -3.22 8.22
N LEU A 101 -16.48 -3.78 7.11
CA LEU A 101 -17.88 -3.80 6.75
C LEU A 101 -18.73 -4.57 7.76
N LEU A 102 -18.23 -5.70 8.26
CA LEU A 102 -18.92 -6.46 9.32
C LEU A 102 -18.98 -5.68 10.63
N GLY A 103 -17.90 -5.03 11.03
CA GLY A 103 -17.89 -4.18 12.23
C GLY A 103 -18.82 -2.98 12.11
N LEU A 104 -18.87 -2.31 10.95
CA LEU A 104 -19.85 -1.22 10.70
C LEU A 104 -21.29 -1.72 10.77
N LYS A 105 -21.55 -2.91 10.20
CA LYS A 105 -22.87 -3.54 10.30
C LYS A 105 -23.28 -3.82 11.75
N GLU A 106 -22.38 -4.31 12.58
CA GLU A 106 -22.63 -4.55 14.01
C GLU A 106 -22.96 -3.26 14.78
N LEU A 107 -22.36 -2.13 14.36
CA LEU A 107 -22.66 -0.79 14.89
C LEU A 107 -23.93 -0.17 14.29
N GLY A 108 -24.64 -0.88 13.41
CA GLY A 108 -25.83 -0.37 12.73
C GLY A 108 -25.53 0.70 11.67
N ILE A 109 -24.28 0.81 11.22
CA ILE A 109 -23.86 1.78 10.22
C ILE A 109 -23.95 1.15 8.81
N HIS A 110 -24.77 1.78 7.95
CA HIS A 110 -24.83 1.40 6.54
C HIS A 110 -23.59 1.90 5.81
N ALA A 111 -22.89 1.02 5.13
CA ALA A 111 -21.64 1.32 4.47
C ALA A 111 -21.60 0.73 3.05
N LEU A 112 -21.12 1.50 2.07
CA LEU A 112 -20.91 1.06 0.70
C LEU A 112 -19.42 0.99 0.41
N PRO A 113 -18.86 -0.19 0.08
CA PRO A 113 -17.46 -0.30 -0.29
C PRO A 113 -17.23 0.23 -1.71
N ILE A 114 -16.19 1.03 -1.88
CA ILE A 114 -15.70 1.48 -3.19
C ILE A 114 -14.17 1.30 -3.20
N HIS A 115 -13.70 0.26 -3.86
CA HIS A 115 -12.28 -0.14 -3.88
C HIS A 115 -11.72 -0.35 -2.45
N ASP A 116 -10.81 0.51 -2.00
CA ASP A 116 -10.21 0.51 -0.67
C ASP A 116 -10.80 1.58 0.26
N ALA A 117 -11.94 2.17 -0.13
CA ALA A 117 -12.69 3.16 0.63
C ALA A 117 -14.07 2.64 1.04
N VAL A 118 -14.66 3.31 2.02
CA VAL A 118 -16.03 3.04 2.49
C VAL A 118 -16.79 4.35 2.50
N VAL A 119 -17.97 4.37 1.88
CA VAL A 119 -18.90 5.50 1.93
C VAL A 119 -19.92 5.23 3.03
N VAL A 120 -20.06 6.17 3.95
CA VAL A 120 -20.99 6.12 5.07
C VAL A 120 -21.75 7.44 5.20
N ASP A 121 -22.80 7.46 5.99
CA ASP A 121 -23.47 8.71 6.38
C ASP A 121 -22.47 9.64 7.09
N ARG A 122 -22.58 10.95 6.82
CA ARG A 122 -21.69 11.98 7.39
C ARG A 122 -21.64 11.93 8.92
N ALA A 123 -22.74 11.60 9.57
CA ALA A 123 -22.79 11.48 11.03
C ALA A 123 -21.98 10.32 11.59
N CYS A 124 -21.66 9.31 10.74
CA CYS A 124 -20.94 8.10 11.13
C CYS A 124 -19.44 8.12 10.75
N VAL A 125 -18.95 9.20 10.11
CA VAL A 125 -17.59 9.25 9.55
C VAL A 125 -16.51 9.01 10.59
N ASP A 126 -16.56 9.68 11.74
CA ASP A 126 -15.54 9.56 12.78
C ASP A 126 -15.50 8.16 13.40
N MET A 127 -16.66 7.57 13.66
CA MET A 127 -16.75 6.20 14.18
C MET A 127 -16.24 5.18 13.15
N SER A 128 -16.60 5.36 11.89
CA SER A 128 -16.15 4.50 10.79
C SER A 128 -14.64 4.58 10.60
N ARG A 129 -14.07 5.78 10.68
CA ARG A 129 -12.61 5.99 10.61
C ARG A 129 -11.90 5.24 11.73
N GLN A 130 -12.34 5.43 12.97
CA GLN A 130 -11.75 4.75 14.14
C GLN A 130 -11.80 3.22 13.99
N LEU A 131 -12.94 2.68 13.54
CA LEU A 131 -13.05 1.24 13.29
C LEU A 131 -12.10 0.77 12.18
N MET A 132 -11.99 1.50 11.07
CA MET A 132 -11.06 1.16 9.98
C MET A 132 -9.61 1.14 10.44
N GLU A 133 -9.18 2.15 11.21
CA GLU A 133 -7.83 2.24 11.77
C GLU A 133 -7.56 1.10 12.76
N GLN A 134 -8.54 0.79 13.63
CA GLN A 134 -8.43 -0.31 14.59
C GLN A 134 -8.33 -1.67 13.89
N VAL A 135 -9.21 -1.96 12.95
CA VAL A 135 -9.18 -3.22 12.18
C VAL A 135 -7.86 -3.38 11.43
N PHE A 136 -7.37 -2.29 10.83
CA PHE A 136 -6.08 -2.33 10.14
C PHE A 136 -4.94 -2.63 11.11
N MET A 137 -4.89 -1.96 12.26
CA MET A 137 -3.89 -2.19 13.30
C MET A 137 -3.95 -3.62 13.82
N ASP A 138 -5.13 -4.15 14.12
CA ASP A 138 -5.32 -5.51 14.64
C ASP A 138 -4.84 -6.59 13.66
N MET A 139 -5.01 -6.32 12.35
CA MET A 139 -4.64 -7.29 11.32
C MET A 139 -3.18 -7.18 10.85
N THR A 140 -2.55 -6.01 10.98
CA THR A 140 -1.24 -5.75 10.39
C THR A 140 -0.15 -5.41 11.40
N ASN A 141 -0.52 -5.05 12.64
CA ASN A 141 0.36 -4.46 13.67
C ASN A 141 1.06 -3.16 13.19
N VAL A 142 0.46 -2.44 12.24
CA VAL A 142 0.97 -1.17 11.72
C VAL A 142 -0.15 -0.13 11.77
N GLU A 143 0.19 1.07 12.25
CA GLU A 143 -0.75 2.20 12.20
C GLU A 143 -1.08 2.60 10.76
N SER A 144 -2.32 2.97 10.54
CA SER A 144 -2.77 3.58 9.28
C SER A 144 -3.55 4.86 9.57
N TRP A 145 -3.64 5.72 8.57
CA TRP A 145 -4.51 6.88 8.60
C TRP A 145 -5.53 6.79 7.49
N VAL A 146 -6.79 6.90 7.87
CA VAL A 146 -7.90 6.97 6.95
C VAL A 146 -8.11 8.43 6.56
N GLN A 147 -8.07 8.73 5.26
CA GLN A 147 -8.42 10.03 4.73
C GLN A 147 -9.94 10.15 4.61
N ILE A 148 -10.46 11.31 4.99
CA ILE A 148 -11.88 11.66 4.81
C ILE A 148 -11.94 12.58 3.59
N GLU A 149 -12.80 12.24 2.63
CA GLU A 149 -13.06 13.01 1.40
C GLU A 149 -14.47 13.59 1.40
#